data_e1de7792df48537b5c2f23a182d83579
#
_entry.id   e1de7792df48537b5c2f23a182d83579
#
_cell.length_a   1.000
_cell.length_b   1.000
_cell.length_c   1.000
_cell.angle_alpha   90.00
_cell.angle_beta   90.00
_cell.angle_gamma   90.00
#
_symmetry.space_group_name_H-M   'P 1'
#
loop_
_entity.id
_entity.type
_entity.pdbx_description
1 polymer ?
#
loop_
_entity_poly.entity_id
_entity_poly.type
_entity_poly.pdbx_seq_one_letter_code
_entity_poly.pdbx_strand_id
1 'polypeptide(L)'
;MKLSSNRDKKALIIGIDGVPYSLLNTYMENDIMPNLKKILSQGFALHQTNASVPDISSVSWTSFNTGVNPGEHGIYGFTDLKPDSYSLTFPNSKDIKAPTFWEILGKADQKTSTLFQKYHKKISHPYRSVIFNVPHTYPAWPMNGILVSGFVAIDLRKATFPESAYSYLQSINYLIDVEAEKAREDKVAFMKSLFECFEIRKKAISHFFAEESWDLFFACITETDRLHHFFFDASNDKENPYHESFLRFYVELDKFIKYLYEQFIERYSEKGFFMILSDHGFAPVKKEVYINRFLEEKGLLVLKNEGHFYERVDHKTKAFNLDPCRIYIHGKDSYPRGTVEKEEKASLLKEIKKILRTLKGENGDEVIDKIFEKEEIYHGPHTPMAPDLVCLPKDGYDLKGSLEKKEIFGYNIFKGMHTWHDAVCILSENIRFSKKPSVEILTDFILQYYSQ
;
A
#
# COMPACT_ATOMS: atom_id res chain seq x y z
N MET A 1 -16.72 -40.93 -10.85
CA MET A 1 -16.09 -39.59 -10.94
C MET A 1 -16.96 -38.64 -10.12
N LYS A 2 -16.62 -38.39 -8.82
CA LYS A 2 -17.37 -37.44 -8.00
C LYS A 2 -16.97 -36.04 -8.49
N LEU A 3 -17.92 -35.29 -9.03
CA LEU A 3 -17.77 -33.87 -9.22
C LEU A 3 -17.41 -33.27 -7.83
N SER A 4 -16.16 -32.81 -7.66
CA SER A 4 -15.78 -32.01 -6.48
C SER A 4 -16.72 -30.82 -6.45
N SER A 5 -17.51 -30.71 -5.39
CA SER A 5 -18.44 -29.59 -5.26
C SER A 5 -17.61 -28.30 -5.26
N ASN A 6 -18.05 -27.30 -5.99
CA ASN A 6 -17.44 -25.96 -6.07
C ASN A 6 -17.30 -25.27 -4.68
N ARG A 7 -17.71 -25.95 -3.59
CA ARG A 7 -17.70 -25.48 -2.20
C ARG A 7 -16.37 -25.67 -1.46
N ASP A 8 -15.39 -26.37 -2.04
CA ASP A 8 -14.16 -26.76 -1.33
C ASP A 8 -12.95 -25.87 -1.66
N LYS A 9 -13.18 -24.72 -2.34
CA LYS A 9 -12.08 -23.82 -2.70
C LYS A 9 -11.61 -23.03 -1.50
N LYS A 10 -10.29 -23.07 -1.27
CA LYS A 10 -9.62 -22.37 -0.16
C LYS A 10 -8.46 -21.57 -0.69
N ALA A 11 -8.33 -20.33 -0.21
CA ALA A 11 -7.20 -19.47 -0.54
C ALA A 11 -6.56 -18.88 0.72
N LEU A 12 -5.23 -18.91 0.77
CA LEU A 12 -4.42 -18.22 1.76
C LEU A 12 -3.59 -17.14 1.06
N ILE A 13 -3.76 -15.89 1.49
CA ILE A 13 -3.01 -14.74 1.02
C ILE A 13 -2.29 -14.12 2.21
N ILE A 14 -0.98 -13.92 2.08
CA ILE A 14 -0.14 -13.25 3.08
C ILE A 14 0.41 -11.97 2.46
N GLY A 15 -0.03 -10.83 2.96
CA GLY A 15 0.56 -9.52 2.68
C GLY A 15 1.77 -9.28 3.58
N ILE A 16 2.87 -8.83 3.00
CA ILE A 16 4.09 -8.41 3.69
C ILE A 16 4.39 -6.98 3.26
N ASP A 17 3.82 -6.02 4.01
CA ASP A 17 3.80 -4.60 3.65
C ASP A 17 5.20 -4.04 3.39
N GLY A 18 5.41 -3.44 2.24
CA GLY A 18 6.66 -2.76 1.90
C GLY A 18 7.89 -3.67 1.77
N VAL A 19 7.75 -4.99 1.57
CA VAL A 19 8.92 -5.87 1.41
C VAL A 19 9.43 -5.83 -0.01
N PRO A 20 10.72 -5.42 -0.24
CA PRO A 20 11.31 -5.41 -1.56
C PRO A 20 11.58 -6.82 -2.10
N TYR A 21 11.35 -7.03 -3.39
CA TYR A 21 11.77 -8.24 -4.09
C TYR A 21 13.28 -8.49 -3.95
N SER A 22 14.09 -7.45 -4.15
CA SER A 22 15.55 -7.54 -4.07
C SER A 22 16.04 -8.00 -2.70
N LEU A 23 15.45 -7.46 -1.62
CA LEU A 23 15.81 -7.82 -0.24
C LEU A 23 15.37 -9.26 0.07
N LEU A 24 14.13 -9.62 -0.28
CA LEU A 24 13.59 -10.94 -0.03
C LEU A 24 14.40 -12.03 -0.75
N ASN A 25 14.77 -11.78 -2.02
CA ASN A 25 15.62 -12.69 -2.79
C ASN A 25 16.99 -12.87 -2.11
N THR A 26 17.64 -11.77 -1.73
CA THR A 26 18.92 -11.79 -1.02
C THR A 26 18.85 -12.58 0.28
N TYR A 27 17.77 -12.42 1.06
CA TYR A 27 17.61 -13.11 2.34
C TYR A 27 17.34 -14.61 2.18
N MET A 28 16.71 -15.03 1.11
CA MET A 28 16.58 -16.45 0.78
C MET A 28 17.92 -17.04 0.30
N GLU A 29 18.68 -16.31 -0.50
CA GLU A 29 20.01 -16.75 -0.97
C GLU A 29 21.01 -16.92 0.18
N ASN A 30 20.95 -16.03 1.17
CA ASN A 30 21.84 -16.03 2.35
C ASN A 30 21.28 -16.86 3.54
N ASP A 31 20.28 -17.71 3.31
CA ASP A 31 19.68 -18.59 4.31
C ASP A 31 19.13 -17.87 5.57
N ILE A 32 18.74 -16.58 5.44
CA ILE A 32 18.01 -15.83 6.48
C ILE A 32 16.54 -16.25 6.45
N MET A 33 16.00 -16.55 5.27
CA MET A 33 14.62 -17.03 5.08
C MET A 33 14.59 -18.42 4.40
N PRO A 34 15.15 -19.47 5.04
CA PRO A 34 15.26 -20.80 4.45
C PRO A 34 13.91 -21.50 4.25
N ASN A 35 12.90 -21.18 5.08
CA ASN A 35 11.59 -21.80 4.95
C ASN A 35 10.84 -21.27 3.73
N LEU A 36 10.91 -19.96 3.46
CA LEU A 36 10.33 -19.37 2.25
C LEU A 36 11.01 -19.93 0.99
N LYS A 37 12.35 -20.05 1.01
CA LYS A 37 13.12 -20.71 -0.06
C LYS A 37 12.62 -22.15 -0.30
N LYS A 38 12.33 -22.90 0.76
CA LYS A 38 11.77 -24.25 0.68
C LYS A 38 10.36 -24.25 0.11
N ILE A 39 9.49 -23.28 0.47
CA ILE A 39 8.15 -23.14 -0.10
C ILE A 39 8.24 -22.91 -1.61
N LEU A 40 9.15 -22.04 -2.08
CA LEU A 40 9.35 -21.84 -3.52
C LEU A 40 9.66 -23.13 -4.25
N SER A 41 10.49 -24.01 -3.67
CA SER A 41 10.84 -25.30 -4.28
C SER A 41 9.67 -26.29 -4.41
N GLN A 42 8.50 -25.97 -3.85
CA GLN A 42 7.28 -26.78 -3.91
C GLN A 42 6.32 -26.33 -5.03
N GLY A 43 6.82 -25.69 -6.08
CA GLY A 43 6.05 -25.29 -7.25
C GLY A 43 5.57 -23.83 -7.22
N PHE A 44 6.27 -22.97 -6.50
CA PHE A 44 6.04 -21.53 -6.48
C PHE A 44 7.20 -20.75 -7.10
N ALA A 45 6.90 -19.58 -7.64
CA ALA A 45 7.89 -18.68 -8.21
C ALA A 45 7.81 -17.29 -7.56
N LEU A 46 8.98 -16.69 -7.37
CA LEU A 46 9.14 -15.33 -6.91
C LEU A 46 9.11 -14.38 -8.12
N HIS A 47 8.23 -13.41 -8.10
CA HIS A 47 8.06 -12.40 -9.14
C HIS A 47 8.28 -11.01 -8.59
N GLN A 48 9.04 -10.18 -9.30
CA GLN A 48 9.10 -8.76 -9.05
C GLN A 48 7.86 -8.09 -9.63
N THR A 49 7.20 -7.23 -8.85
CA THR A 49 5.98 -6.51 -9.25
C THR A 49 6.16 -5.00 -9.17
N ASN A 50 5.27 -4.26 -9.82
CA ASN A 50 5.18 -2.82 -9.65
C ASN A 50 4.06 -2.49 -8.66
N ALA A 51 4.32 -1.56 -7.75
CA ALA A 51 3.29 -0.91 -6.94
C ALA A 51 2.30 -0.13 -7.81
N SER A 52 1.21 0.35 -7.25
CA SER A 52 0.39 1.39 -7.87
C SER A 52 1.15 2.71 -7.94
N VAL A 53 0.63 3.66 -8.70
CA VAL A 53 1.16 5.01 -8.77
C VAL A 53 0.14 5.96 -8.13
N PRO A 54 0.53 6.71 -7.08
CA PRO A 54 1.80 6.67 -6.35
C PRO A 54 1.98 5.38 -5.54
N ASP A 55 3.23 5.07 -5.20
CA ASP A 55 3.70 3.86 -4.51
C ASP A 55 3.52 3.92 -2.99
N ILE A 56 2.32 4.19 -2.55
CA ILE A 56 1.95 4.26 -1.11
C ILE A 56 0.89 3.25 -0.75
N SER A 57 0.94 2.74 0.47
CA SER A 57 0.11 1.61 0.94
C SER A 57 -1.39 1.84 0.75
N SER A 58 -1.91 3.06 0.99
CA SER A 58 -3.34 3.35 0.79
C SER A 58 -3.80 3.14 -0.66
N VAL A 59 -2.95 3.46 -1.63
CA VAL A 59 -3.26 3.31 -3.06
C VAL A 59 -3.00 1.88 -3.52
N SER A 60 -1.82 1.33 -3.20
CA SER A 60 -1.41 0.00 -3.65
C SER A 60 -2.27 -1.12 -3.05
N TRP A 61 -2.54 -1.10 -1.73
CA TRP A 61 -3.47 -2.07 -1.14
C TRP A 61 -4.89 -1.90 -1.66
N THR A 62 -5.38 -0.66 -1.88
CA THR A 62 -6.71 -0.47 -2.46
C THR A 62 -6.77 -1.00 -3.88
N SER A 63 -5.73 -0.79 -4.70
CA SER A 63 -5.66 -1.31 -6.06
C SER A 63 -5.64 -2.85 -6.07
N PHE A 64 -4.86 -3.49 -5.17
CA PHE A 64 -4.91 -4.94 -4.99
C PHE A 64 -6.28 -5.40 -4.50
N ASN A 65 -6.81 -4.77 -3.46
CA ASN A 65 -8.08 -5.17 -2.83
C ASN A 65 -9.26 -5.11 -3.80
N THR A 66 -9.25 -4.16 -4.73
CA THR A 66 -10.31 -3.96 -5.73
C THR A 66 -10.00 -4.56 -7.10
N GLY A 67 -8.72 -4.87 -7.37
CA GLY A 67 -8.23 -5.35 -8.67
C GLY A 67 -8.38 -4.35 -9.81
N VAL A 68 -8.47 -3.05 -9.48
CA VAL A 68 -8.59 -1.96 -10.46
C VAL A 68 -7.68 -0.80 -10.08
N ASN A 69 -7.38 0.07 -11.04
CA ASN A 69 -6.50 1.23 -10.83
C ASN A 69 -7.22 2.39 -10.10
N PRO A 70 -6.48 3.40 -9.60
CA PRO A 70 -7.03 4.54 -8.88
C PRO A 70 -8.15 5.30 -9.61
N GLY A 71 -8.14 5.32 -10.94
CA GLY A 71 -9.22 5.94 -11.73
C GLY A 71 -10.58 5.26 -11.60
N GLU A 72 -10.61 3.99 -11.17
CA GLU A 72 -11.85 3.26 -10.85
C GLU A 72 -12.16 3.26 -9.35
N HIS A 73 -11.17 3.03 -8.47
CA HIS A 73 -11.44 2.95 -7.04
C HIS A 73 -11.44 4.31 -6.31
N GLY A 74 -10.94 5.38 -6.93
CA GLY A 74 -11.05 6.77 -6.45
C GLY A 74 -10.10 7.14 -5.29
N ILE A 75 -9.10 6.33 -4.94
CA ILE A 75 -8.12 6.61 -3.88
C ILE A 75 -6.78 6.96 -4.52
N TYR A 76 -6.28 8.17 -4.24
CA TYR A 76 -5.03 8.68 -4.82
C TYR A 76 -3.93 8.94 -3.79
N GLY A 77 -4.24 8.84 -2.49
CA GLY A 77 -3.28 9.08 -1.42
C GLY A 77 -3.83 8.86 -0.02
N PHE A 78 -3.00 9.05 1.00
CA PHE A 78 -3.43 9.09 2.40
C PHE A 78 -4.22 10.35 2.75
N THR A 79 -3.91 11.45 2.05
CA THR A 79 -4.57 12.74 2.21
C THR A 79 -5.10 13.21 0.88
N ASP A 80 -6.16 13.99 0.90
CA ASP A 80 -6.69 14.68 -0.26
C ASP A 80 -7.28 16.03 0.16
N LEU A 81 -7.70 16.86 -0.77
CA LEU A 81 -8.48 18.06 -0.48
C LEU A 81 -9.97 17.75 -0.65
N LYS A 82 -10.80 18.29 0.26
CA LYS A 82 -12.25 18.25 0.04
C LYS A 82 -12.59 19.01 -1.24
N PRO A 83 -13.54 18.51 -2.04
CA PRO A 83 -14.02 19.23 -3.22
C PRO A 83 -14.37 20.69 -2.88
N ASP A 84 -14.06 21.60 -3.81
CA ASP A 84 -14.31 23.04 -3.68
C ASP A 84 -13.73 23.68 -2.41
N SER A 85 -12.59 23.18 -1.91
CA SER A 85 -12.03 23.59 -0.65
C SER A 85 -10.49 23.37 -0.64
N TYR A 86 -9.84 23.92 0.38
CA TYR A 86 -8.41 23.66 0.68
C TYR A 86 -8.25 22.87 1.99
N SER A 87 -9.35 22.38 2.54
CA SER A 87 -9.33 21.58 3.75
C SER A 87 -8.85 20.15 3.44
N LEU A 88 -7.84 19.70 4.17
CA LEU A 88 -7.37 18.32 4.08
C LEU A 88 -8.45 17.34 4.53
N THR A 89 -8.55 16.22 3.82
CA THR A 89 -9.33 15.06 4.20
C THR A 89 -8.44 13.81 4.17
N PHE A 90 -8.89 12.78 4.87
CA PHE A 90 -8.20 11.49 4.95
C PHE A 90 -9.13 10.43 4.36
N PRO A 91 -8.95 10.07 3.08
CA PRO A 91 -9.74 9.02 2.46
C PRO A 91 -9.70 7.74 3.28
N ASN A 92 -10.83 7.06 3.38
CA ASN A 92 -11.00 5.86 4.19
C ASN A 92 -11.83 4.80 3.43
N SER A 93 -12.15 3.68 4.08
CA SER A 93 -12.86 2.57 3.41
C SER A 93 -14.18 2.97 2.73
N LYS A 94 -14.88 4.01 3.23
CA LYS A 94 -16.15 4.50 2.65
C LYS A 94 -15.95 5.29 1.36
N ASP A 95 -14.74 5.77 1.13
CA ASP A 95 -14.38 6.54 -0.05
C ASP A 95 -14.00 5.65 -1.24
N ILE A 96 -13.73 4.37 -0.99
CA ILE A 96 -13.43 3.38 -2.05
C ILE A 96 -14.67 3.18 -2.92
N LYS A 97 -14.57 3.48 -4.21
CA LYS A 97 -15.69 3.47 -5.18
C LYS A 97 -15.88 2.11 -5.87
N ALA A 98 -14.87 1.24 -5.87
CA ALA A 98 -14.94 -0.10 -6.42
C ALA A 98 -15.17 -1.15 -5.32
N PRO A 99 -15.83 -2.30 -5.60
CA PRO A 99 -15.94 -3.38 -4.63
C PRO A 99 -14.57 -4.07 -4.47
N THR A 100 -14.27 -4.50 -3.26
CA THR A 100 -13.14 -5.38 -3.00
C THR A 100 -13.40 -6.79 -3.53
N PHE A 101 -12.34 -7.57 -3.78
CA PHE A 101 -12.51 -8.92 -4.29
C PHE A 101 -13.25 -9.84 -3.31
N TRP A 102 -13.13 -9.64 -2.00
CA TRP A 102 -13.92 -10.39 -1.02
C TRP A 102 -15.39 -9.96 -0.96
N GLU A 103 -15.73 -8.71 -1.32
CA GLU A 103 -17.14 -8.32 -1.55
C GLU A 103 -17.70 -9.02 -2.79
N ILE A 104 -16.91 -9.14 -3.86
CA ILE A 104 -17.29 -9.90 -5.06
C ILE A 104 -17.51 -11.39 -4.70
N LEU A 105 -16.57 -11.98 -3.95
CA LEU A 105 -16.67 -13.37 -3.47
C LEU A 105 -17.86 -13.57 -2.52
N GLY A 106 -18.14 -12.60 -1.67
CA GLY A 106 -19.29 -12.61 -0.76
C GLY A 106 -20.64 -12.30 -1.42
N LYS A 107 -20.65 -12.05 -2.75
CA LYS A 107 -21.86 -11.69 -3.53
C LYS A 107 -22.48 -10.35 -3.10
N ALA A 108 -21.69 -9.40 -2.60
CA ALA A 108 -22.14 -8.03 -2.41
C ALA A 108 -22.26 -7.31 -3.77
N ASP A 109 -23.31 -6.53 -3.96
CA ASP A 109 -23.65 -5.89 -5.24
C ASP A 109 -23.85 -4.38 -5.15
N GLN A 110 -23.41 -3.77 -4.04
CA GLN A 110 -23.58 -2.32 -3.77
C GLN A 110 -22.68 -1.43 -4.62
N LYS A 111 -21.59 -1.95 -5.14
CA LYS A 111 -20.60 -1.23 -5.96
C LYS A 111 -20.31 -2.01 -7.23
N THR A 112 -19.86 -1.32 -8.26
CA THR A 112 -19.45 -1.95 -9.52
C THR A 112 -18.08 -1.46 -9.97
N SER A 113 -17.35 -2.30 -10.72
CA SER A 113 -16.07 -2.00 -11.36
C SER A 113 -15.91 -2.90 -12.59
N THR A 114 -14.88 -2.67 -13.38
CA THR A 114 -14.55 -3.56 -14.50
C THR A 114 -14.34 -4.99 -14.03
N LEU A 115 -13.65 -5.17 -12.90
CA LEU A 115 -13.41 -6.49 -12.32
C LEU A 115 -14.71 -7.14 -11.79
N PHE A 116 -15.56 -6.36 -11.13
CA PHE A 116 -16.88 -6.83 -10.69
C PHE A 116 -17.71 -7.35 -11.87
N GLN A 117 -17.80 -6.58 -12.96
CA GLN A 117 -18.53 -6.98 -14.16
C GLN A 117 -18.00 -8.28 -14.76
N LYS A 118 -16.68 -8.50 -14.70
CA LYS A 118 -16.03 -9.71 -15.22
C LYS A 118 -16.36 -10.97 -14.41
N TYR A 119 -16.49 -10.86 -13.08
CA TYR A 119 -16.52 -12.03 -12.20
C TYR A 119 -17.81 -12.26 -11.43
N HIS A 120 -18.57 -11.23 -11.08
CA HIS A 120 -19.73 -11.33 -10.20
C HIS A 120 -20.75 -12.42 -10.61
N LYS A 121 -21.00 -12.61 -11.92
CA LYS A 121 -21.88 -13.66 -12.43
C LYS A 121 -21.24 -15.05 -12.45
N LYS A 122 -19.93 -15.14 -12.47
CA LYS A 122 -19.18 -16.40 -12.50
C LYS A 122 -19.01 -17.02 -11.11
N ILE A 123 -19.08 -16.23 -10.06
CA ILE A 123 -19.07 -16.70 -8.68
C ILE A 123 -20.42 -17.37 -8.40
N SER A 124 -20.42 -18.68 -8.21
CA SER A 124 -21.63 -19.50 -8.12
C SER A 124 -22.38 -19.33 -6.78
N HIS A 125 -21.65 -19.12 -5.69
CA HIS A 125 -22.19 -18.98 -4.33
C HIS A 125 -21.31 -18.03 -3.51
N PRO A 126 -21.82 -17.46 -2.38
CA PRO A 126 -21.01 -16.59 -1.55
C PRO A 126 -19.93 -17.38 -0.80
N TYR A 127 -18.69 -16.90 -0.86
CA TYR A 127 -17.54 -17.40 -0.11
C TYR A 127 -17.33 -16.56 1.16
N ARG A 128 -16.99 -17.24 2.27
CA ARG A 128 -16.71 -16.61 3.55
C ARG A 128 -15.24 -16.18 3.62
N SER A 129 -14.98 -14.93 3.96
CA SER A 129 -13.63 -14.38 3.99
C SER A 129 -13.23 -13.95 5.39
N VAL A 130 -11.97 -14.19 5.77
CA VAL A 130 -11.30 -13.56 6.92
C VAL A 130 -10.25 -12.60 6.36
N ILE A 131 -10.45 -11.32 6.54
CA ILE A 131 -9.57 -10.24 6.09
C ILE A 131 -8.96 -9.60 7.34
N PHE A 132 -7.65 -9.73 7.49
CA PHE A 132 -6.98 -9.39 8.73
C PHE A 132 -5.85 -8.39 8.51
N ASN A 133 -5.94 -7.24 9.20
CA ASN A 133 -4.92 -6.19 9.22
C ASN A 133 -4.55 -5.58 7.85
N VAL A 134 -5.46 -5.64 6.90
CA VAL A 134 -5.23 -5.05 5.57
C VAL A 134 -5.33 -3.53 5.64
N PRO A 135 -4.33 -2.77 5.16
CA PRO A 135 -4.38 -1.30 5.17
C PRO A 135 -5.55 -0.75 4.35
N HIS A 136 -5.98 0.45 4.71
CA HIS A 136 -7.05 1.21 4.05
C HIS A 136 -8.45 0.53 4.09
N THR A 137 -8.68 -0.36 5.06
CA THR A 137 -9.99 -1.00 5.30
C THR A 137 -10.73 -0.42 6.52
N TYR A 138 -10.26 0.67 7.12
CA TYR A 138 -10.91 1.35 8.24
C TYR A 138 -11.86 2.46 7.78
N PRO A 139 -13.04 2.63 8.42
CA PRO A 139 -13.64 1.72 9.41
C PRO A 139 -14.09 0.40 8.78
N ALA A 140 -14.10 -0.68 9.57
CA ALA A 140 -14.61 -1.97 9.13
C ALA A 140 -16.11 -1.91 8.82
N TRP A 141 -16.56 -2.73 7.89
CA TRP A 141 -17.96 -2.80 7.45
C TRP A 141 -18.47 -4.24 7.46
N PRO A 142 -19.81 -4.43 7.51
CA PRO A 142 -20.41 -5.76 7.41
C PRO A 142 -20.05 -6.46 6.11
N MET A 143 -19.58 -7.72 6.20
CA MET A 143 -19.26 -8.56 5.06
C MET A 143 -19.55 -10.03 5.37
N ASN A 144 -19.48 -10.91 4.36
CA ASN A 144 -19.59 -12.35 4.58
C ASN A 144 -18.28 -12.89 5.20
N GLY A 145 -18.13 -12.73 6.50
CA GLY A 145 -16.96 -13.18 7.24
C GLY A 145 -16.49 -12.25 8.34
N ILE A 146 -15.18 -12.06 8.44
CA ILE A 146 -14.52 -11.24 9.46
C ILE A 146 -13.63 -10.21 8.76
N LEU A 147 -13.71 -8.96 9.22
CA LEU A 147 -12.83 -7.88 8.81
C LEU A 147 -12.19 -7.24 10.04
N VAL A 148 -10.88 -7.32 10.11
CA VAL A 148 -10.05 -6.56 11.06
C VAL A 148 -9.20 -5.61 10.25
N SER A 149 -9.50 -4.32 10.34
CA SER A 149 -8.80 -3.26 9.59
C SER A 149 -7.36 -3.09 10.09
N GLY A 150 -6.45 -2.80 9.17
CA GLY A 150 -5.06 -2.47 9.46
C GLY A 150 -4.80 -0.96 9.57
N PHE A 151 -3.58 -0.58 9.27
CA PHE A 151 -3.15 0.82 9.12
C PHE A 151 -4.10 1.59 8.18
N VAL A 152 -4.57 2.65 8.53
CA VAL A 152 -4.62 3.76 9.43
C VAL A 152 -5.76 3.69 10.49
N ALA A 153 -6.12 2.54 10.98
CA ALA A 153 -7.18 2.41 11.97
C ALA A 153 -6.72 2.96 13.34
N ILE A 154 -7.64 3.69 14.00
CA ILE A 154 -7.35 4.39 15.27
C ILE A 154 -8.23 3.91 16.43
N ASP A 155 -9.24 3.09 16.16
CA ASP A 155 -10.19 2.59 17.14
C ASP A 155 -10.49 1.12 16.82
N LEU A 156 -10.09 0.21 17.72
CA LEU A 156 -10.19 -1.22 17.49
C LEU A 156 -11.63 -1.71 17.29
N ARG A 157 -12.60 -1.13 18.00
CA ARG A 157 -14.00 -1.51 17.84
C ARG A 157 -14.52 -1.13 16.45
N LYS A 158 -14.17 0.07 15.96
CA LYS A 158 -14.54 0.51 14.60
C LYS A 158 -13.70 -0.20 13.52
N ALA A 159 -12.55 -0.74 13.89
CA ALA A 159 -11.68 -1.49 12.99
C ALA A 159 -12.11 -2.96 12.85
N THR A 160 -13.13 -3.43 13.59
CA THR A 160 -13.43 -4.86 13.65
C THR A 160 -14.90 -5.17 13.37
N PHE A 161 -15.13 -6.15 12.51
CA PHE A 161 -16.44 -6.77 12.26
C PHE A 161 -16.27 -8.30 12.19
N PRO A 162 -17.15 -9.11 12.80
CA PRO A 162 -18.25 -8.74 13.69
C PRO A 162 -17.78 -8.44 15.13
N GLU A 163 -18.71 -8.10 16.02
CA GLU A 163 -18.44 -7.79 17.44
C GLU A 163 -17.76 -8.95 18.18
N SER A 164 -18.03 -10.21 17.81
CA SER A 164 -17.37 -11.38 18.39
C SER A 164 -15.86 -11.37 18.15
N ALA A 165 -15.41 -10.94 16.99
CA ALA A 165 -14.00 -10.79 16.67
C ALA A 165 -13.35 -9.67 17.50
N TYR A 166 -14.06 -8.55 17.71
CA TYR A 166 -13.60 -7.47 18.58
C TYR A 166 -13.39 -7.96 20.02
N SER A 167 -14.35 -8.73 20.56
CA SER A 167 -14.25 -9.25 21.93
C SER A 167 -13.01 -10.11 22.14
N TYR A 168 -12.66 -10.95 21.17
CA TYR A 168 -11.42 -11.73 21.22
C TYR A 168 -10.18 -10.82 21.15
N LEU A 169 -10.12 -9.89 20.19
CA LEU A 169 -8.98 -8.99 20.03
C LEU A 169 -8.76 -8.13 21.29
N GLN A 170 -9.83 -7.67 21.93
CA GLN A 170 -9.76 -6.95 23.19
C GLN A 170 -9.17 -7.82 24.30
N SER A 171 -9.57 -9.09 24.38
CA SER A 171 -9.08 -10.02 25.42
C SER A 171 -7.58 -10.30 25.37
N ILE A 172 -6.97 -10.15 24.20
CA ILE A 172 -5.52 -10.34 24.00
C ILE A 172 -4.75 -9.01 23.97
N ASN A 173 -5.39 -7.86 24.22
CA ASN A 173 -4.81 -6.53 24.10
C ASN A 173 -4.20 -6.29 22.69
N TYR A 174 -4.96 -6.63 21.63
CA TYR A 174 -4.50 -6.51 20.27
C TYR A 174 -4.10 -5.08 19.91
N LEU A 175 -2.93 -4.94 19.30
CA LEU A 175 -2.41 -3.67 18.80
C LEU A 175 -2.62 -3.59 17.29
N ILE A 176 -3.28 -2.54 16.82
CA ILE A 176 -3.50 -2.30 15.38
C ILE A 176 -2.18 -1.97 14.69
N ASP A 177 -1.36 -1.11 15.32
CA ASP A 177 -0.07 -0.64 14.81
C ASP A 177 0.83 -0.23 15.98
N VAL A 178 2.11 -0.03 15.72
CA VAL A 178 3.07 0.54 16.67
C VAL A 178 2.99 2.07 16.66
N GLU A 179 3.32 2.70 17.78
CA GLU A 179 3.37 4.15 17.90
C GLU A 179 4.65 4.69 17.23
N ALA A 180 4.54 5.11 15.96
CA ALA A 180 5.66 5.59 15.16
C ALA A 180 6.42 6.78 15.79
N GLU A 181 5.75 7.59 16.62
CA GLU A 181 6.40 8.71 17.33
C GLU A 181 7.45 8.25 18.33
N LYS A 182 7.27 7.08 18.94
CA LYS A 182 8.27 6.48 19.85
C LYS A 182 9.63 6.27 19.19
N ALA A 183 9.67 6.03 17.89
CA ALA A 183 10.92 5.90 17.15
C ALA A 183 11.77 7.19 17.12
N ARG A 184 11.15 8.34 17.34
CA ARG A 184 11.86 9.65 17.46
C ARG A 184 12.55 9.80 18.80
N GLU A 185 11.97 9.23 19.84
CA GLU A 185 12.43 9.39 21.22
C GLU A 185 13.42 8.28 21.61
N ASP A 186 13.08 7.03 21.32
CA ASP A 186 13.86 5.84 21.69
C ASP A 186 13.73 4.73 20.64
N LYS A 187 14.72 4.60 19.76
CA LYS A 187 14.76 3.56 18.74
C LYS A 187 14.84 2.13 19.31
N VAL A 188 15.46 1.95 20.48
CA VAL A 188 15.54 0.62 21.12
C VAL A 188 14.17 0.20 21.62
N ALA A 189 13.49 1.10 22.33
CA ALA A 189 12.12 0.85 22.79
C ALA A 189 11.16 0.64 21.61
N PHE A 190 11.33 1.39 20.52
CA PHE A 190 10.52 1.22 19.30
C PHE A 190 10.75 -0.15 18.64
N MET A 191 12.00 -0.59 18.48
CA MET A 191 12.32 -1.93 17.97
C MET A 191 11.66 -3.02 18.82
N LYS A 192 11.71 -2.88 20.14
CA LYS A 192 11.06 -3.81 21.08
C LYS A 192 9.54 -3.83 20.87
N SER A 193 8.89 -2.66 20.79
CA SER A 193 7.44 -2.56 20.57
C SER A 193 7.00 -3.14 19.22
N LEU A 194 7.86 -3.09 18.21
CA LEU A 194 7.62 -3.68 16.90
C LEU A 194 7.56 -5.22 16.98
N PHE A 195 8.49 -5.85 17.71
CA PHE A 195 8.43 -7.28 17.97
C PHE A 195 7.21 -7.66 18.83
N GLU A 196 6.88 -6.90 19.86
CA GLU A 196 5.69 -7.13 20.69
C GLU A 196 4.40 -7.05 19.86
N CYS A 197 4.27 -6.05 18.98
CA CYS A 197 3.15 -5.92 18.07
C CYS A 197 3.05 -7.13 17.14
N PHE A 198 4.18 -7.56 16.56
CA PHE A 198 4.22 -8.73 15.69
C PHE A 198 3.85 -10.03 16.42
N GLU A 199 4.29 -10.24 17.65
CA GLU A 199 3.89 -11.42 18.45
C GLU A 199 2.38 -11.44 18.72
N ILE A 200 1.78 -10.31 19.09
CA ILE A 200 0.33 -10.19 19.28
C ILE A 200 -0.41 -10.42 17.95
N ARG A 201 0.12 -9.91 16.84
CA ARG A 201 -0.41 -10.13 15.48
C ARG A 201 -0.39 -11.59 15.10
N LYS A 202 0.74 -12.28 15.29
CA LYS A 202 0.85 -13.72 15.06
C LYS A 202 -0.19 -14.51 15.86
N LYS A 203 -0.36 -14.17 17.15
CA LYS A 203 -1.36 -14.81 18.02
C LYS A 203 -2.78 -14.61 17.47
N ALA A 204 -3.13 -13.39 17.09
CA ALA A 204 -4.45 -13.08 16.55
C ALA A 204 -4.71 -13.79 15.21
N ILE A 205 -3.78 -13.70 14.26
CA ILE A 205 -3.90 -14.39 12.97
C ILE A 205 -4.05 -15.89 13.16
N SER A 206 -3.21 -16.51 14.01
CA SER A 206 -3.26 -17.96 14.27
C SER A 206 -4.59 -18.39 14.85
N HIS A 207 -5.19 -17.60 15.75
CA HIS A 207 -6.52 -17.88 16.30
C HIS A 207 -7.60 -17.87 15.23
N PHE A 208 -7.74 -16.79 14.46
CA PHE A 208 -8.76 -16.70 13.42
C PHE A 208 -8.53 -17.73 12.30
N PHE A 209 -7.27 -18.04 11.99
CA PHE A 209 -6.94 -19.07 11.03
C PHE A 209 -7.39 -20.48 11.48
N ALA A 210 -7.23 -20.76 12.78
CA ALA A 210 -7.52 -22.07 13.35
C ALA A 210 -8.99 -22.27 13.71
N GLU A 211 -9.63 -21.27 14.31
CA GLU A 211 -10.93 -21.38 14.96
C GLU A 211 -12.09 -20.97 14.06
N GLU A 212 -11.84 -20.17 13.01
CA GLU A 212 -12.90 -19.72 12.13
C GLU A 212 -13.04 -20.60 10.88
N SER A 213 -14.26 -20.72 10.39
CA SER A 213 -14.49 -21.27 9.07
C SER A 213 -14.34 -20.18 8.02
N TRP A 214 -13.54 -20.44 7.00
CA TRP A 214 -13.30 -19.50 5.91
C TRP A 214 -13.04 -20.24 4.60
N ASP A 215 -13.29 -19.54 3.50
CA ASP A 215 -12.91 -19.97 2.15
C ASP A 215 -11.70 -19.17 1.67
N LEU A 216 -11.64 -17.88 2.05
CA LEU A 216 -10.52 -16.98 1.83
C LEU A 216 -9.97 -16.51 3.17
N PHE A 217 -8.66 -16.67 3.38
CA PHE A 217 -7.93 -16.03 4.47
C PHE A 217 -6.88 -15.10 3.91
N PHE A 218 -7.01 -13.80 4.21
CA PHE A 218 -6.04 -12.79 3.82
C PHE A 218 -5.57 -12.02 5.05
N ALA A 219 -4.28 -12.13 5.38
CA ALA A 219 -3.65 -11.41 6.48
C ALA A 219 -2.48 -10.56 5.98
N CYS A 220 -2.38 -9.33 6.48
CA CYS A 220 -1.28 -8.42 6.17
C CYS A 220 -0.39 -8.19 7.39
N ILE A 221 0.93 -8.31 7.20
CA ILE A 221 1.97 -8.02 8.18
C ILE A 221 2.51 -6.63 7.87
N THR A 222 2.07 -5.62 8.64
CA THR A 222 2.44 -4.21 8.42
C THR A 222 3.68 -3.79 9.19
N GLU A 223 4.14 -4.63 10.10
CA GLU A 223 5.35 -4.38 10.88
C GLU A 223 6.62 -4.37 10.01
N THR A 224 6.60 -5.01 8.84
CA THR A 224 7.70 -4.95 7.86
C THR A 224 7.88 -3.53 7.30
N ASP A 225 6.81 -2.84 6.95
CA ASP A 225 6.85 -1.44 6.53
C ASP A 225 7.42 -0.54 7.64
N ARG A 226 6.95 -0.73 8.89
CA ARG A 226 7.46 0.00 10.05
C ARG A 226 8.94 -0.24 10.30
N LEU A 227 9.39 -1.49 10.20
CA LEU A 227 10.80 -1.86 10.29
C LEU A 227 11.62 -1.12 9.22
N HIS A 228 11.13 -1.11 8.00
CA HIS A 228 11.84 -0.49 6.88
C HIS A 228 11.91 1.03 7.01
N HIS A 229 10.83 1.70 7.36
CA HIS A 229 10.87 3.14 7.54
C HIS A 229 11.94 3.60 8.51
N PHE A 230 12.15 2.90 9.63
CA PHE A 230 13.01 3.38 10.71
C PHE A 230 14.40 2.74 10.74
N PHE A 231 14.60 1.59 10.08
CA PHE A 231 15.83 0.79 10.20
C PHE A 231 16.32 0.21 8.86
N PHE A 232 15.88 0.71 7.71
CA PHE A 232 16.28 0.11 6.43
C PHE A 232 17.80 0.17 6.18
N ASP A 233 18.48 1.18 6.75
CA ASP A 233 19.94 1.29 6.74
C ASP A 233 20.63 0.11 7.46
N ALA A 234 19.94 -0.57 8.38
CA ALA A 234 20.43 -1.75 9.06
C ALA A 234 20.30 -3.05 8.23
N SER A 235 19.56 -3.04 7.12
CA SER A 235 19.28 -4.26 6.36
C SER A 235 20.53 -5.00 5.84
N ASN A 236 21.56 -4.24 5.43
CA ASN A 236 22.80 -4.75 4.86
C ASN A 236 24.08 -4.23 5.52
N ASP A 237 24.00 -3.33 6.48
CA ASP A 237 25.13 -2.75 7.20
C ASP A 237 25.37 -3.51 8.51
N LYS A 238 26.37 -4.40 8.50
CA LYS A 238 26.76 -5.23 9.67
C LYS A 238 27.26 -4.41 10.86
N GLU A 239 27.74 -3.20 10.65
CA GLU A 239 28.21 -2.30 11.73
C GLU A 239 27.03 -1.50 12.33
N ASN A 240 25.85 -1.54 11.72
CA ASN A 240 24.68 -0.88 12.25
C ASN A 240 24.19 -1.58 13.53
N PRO A 241 23.99 -0.88 14.65
CA PRO A 241 23.60 -1.48 15.93
C PRO A 241 22.27 -2.22 15.91
N TYR A 242 21.43 -2.00 14.88
CA TYR A 242 20.14 -2.67 14.71
C TYR A 242 20.18 -3.80 13.67
N HIS A 243 21.32 -4.09 13.06
CA HIS A 243 21.44 -5.11 12.00
C HIS A 243 20.92 -6.48 12.44
N GLU A 244 21.42 -6.98 13.57
CA GLU A 244 20.98 -8.27 14.14
C GLU A 244 19.47 -8.31 14.44
N SER A 245 18.93 -7.21 14.96
CA SER A 245 17.49 -7.10 15.24
C SER A 245 16.66 -7.07 13.95
N PHE A 246 17.15 -6.39 12.92
CA PHE A 246 16.52 -6.36 11.60
C PHE A 246 16.46 -7.76 10.98
N LEU A 247 17.58 -8.48 10.94
CA LEU A 247 17.64 -9.85 10.46
C LEU A 247 16.77 -10.82 11.28
N ARG A 248 16.80 -10.67 12.60
CA ARG A 248 15.96 -11.48 13.51
C ARG A 248 14.47 -11.30 13.19
N PHE A 249 14.01 -10.11 12.85
CA PHE A 249 12.63 -9.88 12.45
C PHE A 249 12.26 -10.73 11.24
N TYR A 250 13.11 -10.78 10.22
CA TYR A 250 12.90 -11.59 9.01
C TYR A 250 12.95 -13.09 9.29
N VAL A 251 13.80 -13.54 10.22
CA VAL A 251 13.81 -14.94 10.67
C VAL A 251 12.48 -15.32 11.35
N GLU A 252 11.91 -14.43 12.18
CA GLU A 252 10.60 -14.67 12.81
C GLU A 252 9.45 -14.60 11.79
N LEU A 253 9.53 -13.71 10.80
CA LEU A 253 8.59 -13.64 9.68
C LEU A 253 8.61 -14.94 8.85
N ASP A 254 9.79 -15.44 8.52
CA ASP A 254 9.99 -16.69 7.79
C ASP A 254 9.37 -17.90 8.51
N LYS A 255 9.58 -18.00 9.83
CA LYS A 255 8.96 -19.03 10.66
C LYS A 255 7.43 -18.91 10.66
N PHE A 256 6.89 -17.71 10.70
CA PHE A 256 5.45 -17.49 10.74
C PHE A 256 4.79 -17.80 9.38
N ILE A 257 5.42 -17.40 8.28
CA ILE A 257 4.98 -17.77 6.93
C ILE A 257 4.95 -19.30 6.78
N LYS A 258 6.03 -19.98 7.21
CA LYS A 258 6.07 -21.46 7.23
C LYS A 258 4.91 -22.05 8.01
N TYR A 259 4.67 -21.56 9.23
CA TYR A 259 3.60 -22.05 10.09
C TYR A 259 2.23 -21.96 9.39
N LEU A 260 1.88 -20.80 8.82
CA LEU A 260 0.62 -20.61 8.12
C LEU A 260 0.51 -21.51 6.88
N TYR A 261 1.58 -21.62 6.10
CA TYR A 261 1.62 -22.46 4.91
C TYR A 261 1.43 -23.96 5.25
N GLU A 262 2.17 -24.49 6.24
CA GLU A 262 2.07 -25.89 6.67
C GLU A 262 0.67 -26.20 7.20
N GLN A 263 0.08 -25.33 8.03
CA GLN A 263 -1.30 -25.48 8.50
C GLN A 263 -2.33 -25.43 7.34
N PHE A 264 -2.06 -24.60 6.33
CA PHE A 264 -2.92 -24.52 5.14
C PHE A 264 -2.88 -25.81 4.32
N ILE A 265 -1.69 -26.32 4.03
CA ILE A 265 -1.51 -27.56 3.26
C ILE A 265 -2.03 -28.78 4.01
N GLU A 266 -1.82 -28.88 5.32
CA GLU A 266 -2.32 -29.97 6.16
C GLU A 266 -3.86 -30.05 6.12
N ARG A 267 -4.54 -28.90 6.16
CA ARG A 267 -6.02 -28.85 6.21
C ARG A 267 -6.69 -28.98 4.85
N TYR A 268 -6.10 -28.37 3.82
CA TYR A 268 -6.79 -28.15 2.54
C TYR A 268 -6.09 -28.76 1.34
N SER A 269 -4.95 -29.43 1.55
CA SER A 269 -4.11 -30.03 0.51
C SER A 269 -3.51 -29.02 -0.48
N GLU A 270 -2.69 -29.53 -1.41
CA GLU A 270 -2.02 -28.72 -2.45
C GLU A 270 -2.94 -28.08 -3.49
N LYS A 271 -4.25 -28.33 -3.40
CA LYS A 271 -5.26 -27.76 -4.32
C LYS A 271 -5.70 -26.34 -3.93
N GLY A 272 -5.30 -25.86 -2.77
CA GLY A 272 -5.61 -24.51 -2.32
C GLY A 272 -4.81 -23.45 -3.09
N PHE A 273 -5.38 -22.24 -3.22
CA PHE A 273 -4.65 -21.11 -3.78
C PHE A 273 -3.78 -20.46 -2.68
N PHE A 274 -2.51 -20.30 -2.98
CA PHE A 274 -1.57 -19.63 -2.07
C PHE A 274 -0.88 -18.47 -2.77
N MET A 275 -0.78 -17.34 -2.08
CA MET A 275 -0.11 -16.12 -2.55
C MET A 275 0.58 -15.40 -1.39
N ILE A 276 1.79 -14.91 -1.64
CA ILE A 276 2.43 -13.87 -0.81
C ILE A 276 2.65 -12.66 -1.70
N LEU A 277 2.42 -11.45 -1.18
CA LEU A 277 2.70 -10.23 -1.93
C LEU A 277 3.09 -9.07 -1.02
N SER A 278 3.83 -8.11 -1.57
CA SER A 278 3.94 -6.76 -1.03
C SER A 278 3.25 -5.75 -1.96
N ASP A 279 2.84 -4.66 -1.39
CA ASP A 279 2.17 -3.56 -2.10
C ASP A 279 3.16 -2.60 -2.77
N HIS A 280 4.36 -2.44 -2.19
CA HIS A 280 5.50 -1.69 -2.73
C HIS A 280 6.83 -2.27 -2.23
N GLY A 281 7.94 -1.79 -2.79
CA GLY A 281 9.27 -2.07 -2.29
C GLY A 281 9.81 -0.98 -1.37
N PHE A 282 11.09 -1.08 -1.02
CA PHE A 282 11.82 -0.08 -0.22
C PHE A 282 13.24 0.11 -0.73
N ALA A 283 13.77 1.34 -0.52
CA ALA A 283 15.17 1.69 -0.73
C ALA A 283 15.68 2.59 0.41
N PRO A 284 17.01 2.66 0.64
CA PRO A 284 17.55 3.60 1.63
C PRO A 284 17.26 5.05 1.27
N VAL A 285 16.85 5.86 2.25
CA VAL A 285 16.69 7.31 2.07
C VAL A 285 18.05 8.01 2.13
N LYS A 286 18.34 8.83 1.13
CA LYS A 286 19.47 9.77 1.13
C LYS A 286 19.02 11.15 1.56
N LYS A 287 17.92 11.65 1.00
CA LYS A 287 17.37 12.99 1.25
C LYS A 287 15.85 12.98 1.14
N GLU A 288 15.17 13.77 1.97
CA GLU A 288 13.82 14.23 1.69
C GLU A 288 13.86 15.41 0.71
N VAL A 289 12.86 15.50 -0.16
CA VAL A 289 12.75 16.54 -1.19
C VAL A 289 11.38 17.20 -1.10
N TYR A 290 11.34 18.47 -0.76
CA TYR A 290 10.10 19.20 -0.51
C TYR A 290 9.61 19.89 -1.78
N ILE A 291 8.73 19.23 -2.50
CA ILE A 291 8.26 19.64 -3.83
C ILE A 291 7.52 20.97 -3.78
N ASN A 292 6.71 21.25 -2.76
CA ASN A 292 6.04 22.53 -2.63
C ASN A 292 7.03 23.69 -2.48
N ARG A 293 8.14 23.50 -1.77
CA ARG A 293 9.20 24.51 -1.67
C ARG A 293 9.85 24.76 -3.04
N PHE A 294 10.13 23.71 -3.79
CA PHE A 294 10.64 23.84 -5.16
C PHE A 294 9.66 24.59 -6.07
N LEU A 295 8.36 24.26 -6.02
CA LEU A 295 7.33 24.97 -6.80
C LEU A 295 7.23 26.45 -6.40
N GLU A 296 7.41 26.78 -5.11
CA GLU A 296 7.42 28.15 -4.61
C GLU A 296 8.62 28.93 -5.17
N GLU A 297 9.82 28.37 -5.17
CA GLU A 297 11.03 29.00 -5.76
C GLU A 297 10.92 29.19 -7.28
N LYS A 298 10.12 28.37 -7.96
CA LYS A 298 9.85 28.51 -9.40
C LYS A 298 8.65 29.44 -9.69
N GLY A 299 8.04 30.04 -8.67
CA GLY A 299 6.90 30.94 -8.83
C GLY A 299 5.60 30.26 -9.23
N LEU A 300 5.52 28.93 -9.12
CA LEU A 300 4.32 28.14 -9.40
C LEU A 300 3.37 28.05 -8.20
N LEU A 301 3.90 28.11 -6.99
CA LEU A 301 3.17 28.15 -5.73
C LEU A 301 3.40 29.47 -5.04
N VAL A 302 2.33 30.09 -4.57
CA VAL A 302 2.35 31.31 -3.76
C VAL A 302 1.51 31.05 -2.51
N LEU A 303 2.08 31.29 -1.34
CA LEU A 303 1.43 31.08 -0.05
C LEU A 303 1.13 32.40 0.64
N LYS A 304 -0.04 32.52 1.24
CA LYS A 304 -0.40 33.61 2.16
C LYS A 304 0.29 33.39 3.52
N ASN A 305 0.49 34.46 4.26
CA ASN A 305 1.01 34.39 5.62
C ASN A 305 0.01 33.83 6.62
N GLU A 306 -1.29 33.94 6.34
CA GLU A 306 -2.37 33.54 7.21
C GLU A 306 -3.06 32.27 6.70
N GLY A 307 -3.61 31.45 7.61
CA GLY A 307 -4.29 30.19 7.34
C GLY A 307 -3.48 28.95 7.73
N HIS A 308 -4.09 27.80 7.63
CA HIS A 308 -3.48 26.51 7.96
C HIS A 308 -3.31 25.66 6.70
N PHE A 309 -2.17 24.99 6.57
CA PHE A 309 -1.87 24.07 5.46
C PHE A 309 -2.23 24.68 4.08
N TYR A 310 -3.03 23.99 3.29
CA TYR A 310 -3.43 24.38 1.92
C TYR A 310 -4.40 25.57 1.88
N GLU A 311 -5.01 25.97 3.01
CA GLU A 311 -5.78 27.24 3.08
C GLU A 311 -4.91 28.47 2.77
N ARG A 312 -3.59 28.34 2.93
CA ARG A 312 -2.59 29.37 2.58
C ARG A 312 -2.36 29.51 1.09
N VAL A 313 -2.84 28.58 0.26
CA VAL A 313 -2.66 28.67 -1.20
C VAL A 313 -3.33 29.94 -1.74
N ASP A 314 -2.53 30.84 -2.31
CA ASP A 314 -2.99 32.13 -2.85
C ASP A 314 -3.56 31.97 -4.27
N HIS A 315 -4.38 32.94 -4.70
CA HIS A 315 -4.95 33.01 -6.04
C HIS A 315 -3.88 33.07 -7.16
N LYS A 316 -2.67 33.55 -6.87
CA LYS A 316 -1.56 33.60 -7.83
C LYS A 316 -0.92 32.24 -8.09
N THR A 317 -1.25 31.23 -7.26
CA THR A 317 -0.73 29.88 -7.43
C THR A 317 -1.19 29.28 -8.76
N LYS A 318 -0.28 28.59 -9.45
CA LYS A 318 -0.56 27.83 -10.67
C LYS A 318 -0.67 26.34 -10.40
N ALA A 319 0.13 25.81 -9.46
CA ALA A 319 0.12 24.41 -9.09
C ALA A 319 0.62 24.23 -7.65
N PHE A 320 0.21 23.16 -7.01
CA PHE A 320 0.68 22.71 -5.69
C PHE A 320 0.76 21.19 -5.64
N ASN A 321 1.46 20.67 -4.63
CA ASN A 321 1.72 19.25 -4.45
C ASN A 321 1.09 18.71 -3.16
N LEU A 322 0.47 17.52 -3.22
CA LEU A 322 0.15 16.66 -2.07
C LEU A 322 1.11 15.48 -2.01
N ASP A 323 1.35 14.94 -0.80
CA ASP A 323 2.23 13.78 -0.60
C ASP A 323 1.81 12.55 -1.44
N PRO A 324 2.76 11.77 -1.92
CA PRO A 324 4.21 12.00 -1.92
C PRO A 324 4.64 13.03 -2.98
N CYS A 325 4.19 12.90 -4.20
CA CYS A 325 4.37 13.87 -5.27
C CYS A 325 3.20 13.80 -6.25
N ARG A 326 2.06 14.33 -5.82
CA ARG A 326 0.83 14.45 -6.57
C ARG A 326 0.56 15.93 -6.84
N ILE A 327 0.83 16.36 -8.06
CA ILE A 327 0.73 17.76 -8.45
C ILE A 327 -0.64 18.05 -9.05
N TYR A 328 -1.28 19.07 -8.54
CA TYR A 328 -2.59 19.57 -8.96
C TYR A 328 -2.44 20.95 -9.59
N ILE A 329 -3.02 21.15 -10.73
CA ILE A 329 -3.15 22.49 -11.35
C ILE A 329 -4.23 23.25 -10.58
N HIS A 330 -3.92 24.48 -10.17
CA HIS A 330 -4.84 25.37 -9.46
C HIS A 330 -5.86 25.98 -10.42
N GLY A 331 -6.69 25.10 -10.99
CA GLY A 331 -7.68 25.43 -12.01
C GLY A 331 -8.89 26.20 -11.46
N LYS A 332 -9.42 27.09 -12.27
CA LYS A 332 -10.59 27.92 -11.96
C LYS A 332 -11.84 27.08 -11.68
N ASP A 333 -11.98 25.95 -12.38
CA ASP A 333 -13.11 25.03 -12.24
C ASP A 333 -12.92 24.00 -11.12
N SER A 334 -11.75 23.97 -10.47
CA SER A 334 -11.39 22.93 -9.51
C SER A 334 -11.17 23.44 -8.08
N TYR A 335 -10.85 24.73 -7.93
CA TYR A 335 -10.53 25.31 -6.61
C TYR A 335 -11.13 26.70 -6.45
N PRO A 336 -11.61 27.08 -5.24
CA PRO A 336 -12.31 28.36 -5.00
C PRO A 336 -11.52 29.62 -5.37
N ARG A 337 -10.19 29.55 -5.31
CA ARG A 337 -9.26 30.63 -5.72
C ARG A 337 -8.44 30.29 -6.93
N GLY A 338 -8.81 29.23 -7.64
CA GLY A 338 -8.12 28.80 -8.85
C GLY A 338 -8.20 29.85 -9.95
N THR A 339 -7.13 30.00 -10.72
CA THR A 339 -7.03 31.04 -11.77
C THR A 339 -6.55 30.48 -13.11
N VAL A 340 -6.11 29.23 -13.16
CA VAL A 340 -5.70 28.61 -14.42
C VAL A 340 -6.94 28.24 -15.22
N GLU A 341 -7.06 28.81 -16.43
CA GLU A 341 -8.13 28.48 -17.36
C GLU A 341 -7.90 27.10 -17.98
N LYS A 342 -8.97 26.45 -18.39
CA LYS A 342 -8.93 25.08 -18.94
C LYS A 342 -8.03 24.98 -20.17
N GLU A 343 -8.03 25.99 -21.01
CA GLU A 343 -7.25 26.09 -22.24
C GLU A 343 -5.74 26.22 -21.97
N GLU A 344 -5.37 26.82 -20.85
CA GLU A 344 -3.97 27.01 -20.43
C GLU A 344 -3.36 25.73 -19.84
N LYS A 345 -4.20 24.82 -19.33
CA LYS A 345 -3.78 23.66 -18.55
C LYS A 345 -2.74 22.80 -19.27
N ALA A 346 -2.96 22.48 -20.54
CA ALA A 346 -2.05 21.62 -21.31
C ALA A 346 -0.66 22.23 -21.52
N SER A 347 -0.58 23.56 -21.75
CA SER A 347 0.70 24.27 -21.87
C SER A 347 1.43 24.35 -20.54
N LEU A 348 0.71 24.63 -19.47
CA LEU A 348 1.25 24.69 -18.11
C LEU A 348 1.78 23.33 -17.64
N LEU A 349 1.10 22.23 -17.93
CA LEU A 349 1.60 20.87 -17.62
C LEU A 349 2.93 20.59 -18.31
N LYS A 350 3.08 20.95 -19.58
CA LYS A 350 4.35 20.83 -20.31
C LYS A 350 5.47 21.66 -19.67
N GLU A 351 5.14 22.87 -19.23
CA GLU A 351 6.07 23.76 -18.54
C GLU A 351 6.50 23.15 -17.19
N ILE A 352 5.54 22.72 -16.36
CA ILE A 352 5.83 22.11 -15.06
C ILE A 352 6.68 20.85 -15.22
N LYS A 353 6.40 19.98 -16.20
CA LYS A 353 7.24 18.80 -16.50
C LYS A 353 8.68 19.19 -16.81
N LYS A 354 8.91 20.28 -17.57
CA LYS A 354 10.27 20.78 -17.84
C LYS A 354 10.94 21.32 -16.58
N ILE A 355 10.21 22.09 -15.77
CA ILE A 355 10.71 22.66 -14.51
C ILE A 355 11.09 21.53 -13.55
N LEU A 356 10.24 20.53 -13.35
CA LEU A 356 10.51 19.37 -12.47
C LEU A 356 11.79 18.62 -12.88
N ARG A 357 12.09 18.48 -14.16
CA ARG A 357 13.33 17.86 -14.64
C ARG A 357 14.59 18.69 -14.36
N THR A 358 14.45 19.96 -13.97
CA THR A 358 15.58 20.78 -13.51
C THR A 358 15.95 20.55 -12.06
N LEU A 359 15.10 19.82 -11.31
CA LEU A 359 15.37 19.47 -9.92
C LEU A 359 16.47 18.42 -9.88
N LYS A 360 17.64 18.83 -9.36
CA LYS A 360 18.82 17.98 -9.24
C LYS A 360 19.25 17.88 -7.78
N GLY A 361 19.81 16.73 -7.44
CA GLY A 361 20.46 16.51 -6.15
C GLY A 361 21.73 17.34 -5.99
N GLU A 362 22.30 17.33 -4.79
CA GLU A 362 23.51 18.12 -4.45
C GLU A 362 24.71 17.78 -5.36
N ASN A 363 24.77 16.57 -5.87
CA ASN A 363 25.82 16.10 -6.79
C ASN A 363 25.44 16.25 -8.26
N GLY A 364 24.33 16.92 -8.59
CA GLY A 364 23.83 17.11 -9.95
C GLY A 364 23.07 15.91 -10.51
N ASP A 365 22.84 14.84 -9.72
CA ASP A 365 22.08 13.68 -10.10
C ASP A 365 20.56 13.97 -10.20
N GLU A 366 19.85 13.12 -10.92
CA GLU A 366 18.41 13.27 -11.10
C GLU A 366 17.66 12.88 -9.82
N VAL A 367 16.72 13.73 -9.40
CA VAL A 367 15.82 13.48 -8.27
C VAL A 367 14.57 12.73 -8.70
N ILE A 368 14.02 13.09 -9.87
CA ILE A 368 12.78 12.52 -10.38
C ILE A 368 13.10 11.53 -11.51
N ASP A 369 12.63 10.29 -11.35
CA ASP A 369 12.77 9.24 -12.35
C ASP A 369 11.68 9.36 -13.43
N LYS A 370 10.40 9.40 -13.01
CA LYS A 370 9.26 9.43 -13.91
C LYS A 370 8.28 10.54 -13.55
N ILE A 371 7.65 11.10 -14.57
CA ILE A 371 6.57 12.07 -14.42
C ILE A 371 5.45 11.61 -15.33
N PHE A 372 4.33 11.22 -14.75
CA PHE A 372 3.13 10.76 -15.45
C PHE A 372 2.06 11.85 -15.45
N GLU A 373 1.38 12.01 -16.56
CA GLU A 373 0.08 12.67 -16.63
C GLU A 373 -1.00 11.66 -16.19
N LYS A 374 -2.08 12.13 -15.61
CA LYS A 374 -3.11 11.24 -15.07
C LYS A 374 -3.73 10.32 -16.13
N GLU A 375 -3.86 10.80 -17.36
CA GLU A 375 -4.42 10.04 -18.49
C GLU A 375 -3.48 8.90 -18.96
N GLU A 376 -2.19 8.94 -18.58
CA GLU A 376 -1.22 7.89 -18.90
C GLU A 376 -1.35 6.68 -17.94
N ILE A 377 -1.82 6.92 -16.71
CA ILE A 377 -1.78 5.90 -15.63
C ILE A 377 -3.14 5.58 -15.01
N TYR A 378 -4.14 6.46 -15.14
CA TYR A 378 -5.45 6.26 -14.55
C TYR A 378 -6.53 6.12 -15.60
N HIS A 379 -7.41 5.12 -15.39
CA HIS A 379 -8.53 4.83 -16.28
C HIS A 379 -9.77 4.57 -15.43
N GLY A 380 -10.88 5.19 -15.76
CA GLY A 380 -12.15 5.01 -15.08
C GLY A 380 -12.87 6.31 -14.76
N PRO A 381 -14.06 6.23 -14.14
CA PRO A 381 -14.94 7.38 -13.94
C PRO A 381 -14.39 8.43 -12.97
N HIS A 382 -13.42 8.08 -12.12
CA HIS A 382 -12.83 8.99 -11.13
C HIS A 382 -11.52 9.64 -11.60
N THR A 383 -11.02 9.33 -12.81
CA THR A 383 -9.81 9.94 -13.39
C THR A 383 -9.85 11.49 -13.41
N PRO A 384 -11.00 12.16 -13.62
CA PRO A 384 -11.05 13.63 -13.55
C PRO A 384 -10.63 14.20 -12.18
N MET A 385 -10.80 13.46 -11.09
CA MET A 385 -10.43 13.87 -9.72
C MET A 385 -8.95 13.59 -9.39
N ALA A 386 -8.24 12.85 -10.24
CA ALA A 386 -6.86 12.47 -10.04
C ALA A 386 -5.91 13.69 -10.07
N PRO A 387 -4.73 13.61 -9.41
CA PRO A 387 -3.66 14.59 -9.58
C PRO A 387 -3.28 14.71 -11.05
N ASP A 388 -3.02 15.92 -11.51
CA ASP A 388 -2.70 16.19 -12.92
C ASP A 388 -1.35 15.61 -13.35
N LEU A 389 -0.37 15.60 -12.42
CA LEU A 389 0.90 14.89 -12.57
C LEU A 389 1.18 14.05 -11.31
N VAL A 390 1.80 12.89 -11.52
CA VAL A 390 2.40 12.09 -10.45
C VAL A 390 3.86 11.86 -10.78
N CYS A 391 4.73 12.17 -9.82
CA CYS A 391 6.17 11.96 -9.98
C CYS A 391 6.64 10.81 -9.11
N LEU A 392 7.44 9.93 -9.69
CA LEU A 392 8.19 8.91 -8.98
C LEU A 392 9.66 9.35 -8.85
N PRO A 393 10.25 9.22 -7.67
CA PRO A 393 11.65 9.60 -7.44
C PRO A 393 12.64 8.58 -8.01
N LYS A 394 13.89 8.99 -8.11
CA LYS A 394 15.04 8.09 -8.09
C LYS A 394 15.25 7.56 -6.67
N ASP A 395 15.67 6.32 -6.55
CA ASP A 395 15.94 5.69 -5.25
C ASP A 395 16.90 6.53 -4.41
N GLY A 396 16.49 6.79 -3.18
CA GLY A 396 17.19 7.64 -2.23
C GLY A 396 16.58 9.04 -2.07
N TYR A 397 15.71 9.49 -2.95
CA TYR A 397 15.03 10.78 -2.86
C TYR A 397 13.56 10.60 -2.45
N ASP A 398 13.24 10.92 -1.20
CA ASP A 398 11.87 10.80 -0.66
C ASP A 398 11.09 12.10 -0.89
N LEU A 399 10.16 12.09 -1.86
CA LEU A 399 9.38 13.28 -2.23
C LEU A 399 8.28 13.57 -1.22
N LYS A 400 8.19 14.84 -0.78
CA LYS A 400 7.24 15.30 0.26
C LYS A 400 6.45 16.52 -0.16
N GLY A 401 5.19 16.60 0.29
CA GLY A 401 4.26 17.69 0.03
C GLY A 401 4.20 18.77 1.14
N SER A 402 5.17 18.83 2.05
CA SER A 402 5.17 19.82 3.14
C SER A 402 5.17 21.27 2.61
N LEU A 403 4.34 22.13 3.23
CA LEU A 403 4.27 23.56 2.97
C LEU A 403 5.10 24.41 3.96
N GLU A 404 5.68 23.75 4.98
CA GLU A 404 6.34 24.45 6.10
C GLU A 404 7.89 24.50 5.96
N LYS A 405 8.42 23.85 4.95
CA LYS A 405 9.87 23.73 4.76
C LYS A 405 10.43 24.93 4.02
N LYS A 406 11.61 25.39 4.49
CA LYS A 406 12.31 26.54 3.92
C LYS A 406 13.33 26.15 2.86
N GLU A 407 13.82 24.91 2.91
CA GLU A 407 14.81 24.36 1.98
C GLU A 407 14.16 23.30 1.11
N ILE A 408 14.68 23.07 -0.10
CA ILE A 408 14.19 22.03 -1.01
C ILE A 408 14.58 20.64 -0.51
N PHE A 409 15.76 20.51 0.10
CA PHE A 409 16.28 19.24 0.60
C PHE A 409 16.36 19.22 2.12
N GLY A 410 16.15 18.04 2.70
CA GLY A 410 16.25 17.86 4.14
C GLY A 410 16.49 16.42 4.54
N TYR A 411 16.50 16.19 5.85
CA TYR A 411 16.61 14.88 6.47
C TYR A 411 15.48 14.68 7.45
N ASN A 412 15.09 13.42 7.64
CA ASN A 412 14.14 13.00 8.66
C ASN A 412 14.70 11.81 9.43
N ILE A 413 13.88 11.26 10.32
CA ILE A 413 14.18 10.04 11.08
C ILE A 413 14.11 8.78 10.21
N PHE A 414 13.40 8.84 9.09
CA PHE A 414 13.23 7.69 8.20
C PHE A 414 14.54 7.29 7.53
N LYS A 415 14.77 5.99 7.50
CA LYS A 415 15.94 5.33 6.90
C LYS A 415 15.61 4.62 5.60
N GLY A 416 14.33 4.36 5.38
CA GLY A 416 13.81 3.78 4.15
C GLY A 416 12.68 4.61 3.55
N MET A 417 12.57 4.52 2.24
CA MET A 417 11.50 5.10 1.41
C MET A 417 10.88 4.04 0.51
N HIS A 418 9.64 4.24 0.15
CA HIS A 418 8.95 3.36 -0.78
C HIS A 418 9.59 3.38 -2.18
N THR A 419 9.49 2.25 -2.88
CA THR A 419 9.85 2.17 -4.30
C THR A 419 8.72 1.53 -5.09
N TRP A 420 8.43 2.12 -6.25
CA TRP A 420 7.40 1.64 -7.14
C TRP A 420 7.74 0.31 -7.83
N HIS A 421 9.01 0.10 -8.12
CA HIS A 421 9.45 -0.93 -9.07
C HIS A 421 9.92 -2.23 -8.42
N ASP A 422 9.98 -2.33 -7.10
CA ASP A 422 10.61 -3.46 -6.39
C ASP A 422 9.68 -4.18 -5.40
N ALA A 423 8.38 -4.15 -5.63
CA ALA A 423 7.43 -4.97 -4.89
C ALA A 423 7.57 -6.46 -5.27
N VAL A 424 7.00 -7.35 -4.47
CA VAL A 424 7.13 -8.80 -4.65
C VAL A 424 5.79 -9.51 -4.73
N CYS A 425 5.75 -10.59 -5.50
CA CYS A 425 4.67 -11.56 -5.46
C CYS A 425 5.21 -12.98 -5.57
N ILE A 426 4.70 -13.89 -4.75
CA ILE A 426 4.94 -15.34 -4.82
C ILE A 426 3.63 -16.01 -5.20
N LEU A 427 3.65 -16.73 -6.31
CA LEU A 427 2.52 -17.46 -6.89
C LEU A 427 2.99 -18.81 -7.41
N SER A 428 2.02 -19.68 -7.78
CA SER A 428 2.34 -20.93 -8.48
C SER A 428 3.25 -20.67 -9.69
N GLU A 429 4.27 -21.48 -9.87
CA GLU A 429 5.24 -21.40 -10.99
C GLU A 429 4.59 -21.58 -12.37
N ASN A 430 3.36 -22.10 -12.43
CA ASN A 430 2.60 -22.21 -13.66
C ASN A 430 2.06 -20.85 -14.17
N ILE A 431 2.05 -19.82 -13.31
CA ILE A 431 1.66 -18.47 -13.69
C ILE A 431 2.88 -17.77 -14.30
N ARG A 432 2.71 -17.28 -15.54
CA ARG A 432 3.77 -16.57 -16.27
C ARG A 432 3.29 -15.17 -16.61
N PHE A 433 4.16 -14.19 -16.40
CA PHE A 433 3.93 -12.81 -16.79
C PHE A 433 4.75 -12.46 -18.02
N SER A 434 4.11 -11.89 -19.05
CA SER A 434 4.80 -11.42 -20.27
C SER A 434 5.60 -10.13 -20.02
N LYS A 435 5.22 -9.37 -19.00
CA LYS A 435 5.89 -8.16 -18.50
C LYS A 435 5.75 -8.12 -16.98
N LYS A 436 6.57 -7.30 -16.32
CA LYS A 436 6.45 -7.09 -14.87
C LYS A 436 5.01 -6.70 -14.51
N PRO A 437 4.31 -7.48 -13.67
CA PRO A 437 2.92 -7.20 -13.31
C PRO A 437 2.82 -6.01 -12.36
N SER A 438 1.72 -5.30 -12.39
CA SER A 438 1.32 -4.36 -11.36
C SER A 438 0.46 -5.07 -10.30
N VAL A 439 0.41 -4.49 -9.10
CA VAL A 439 -0.23 -5.13 -7.93
C VAL A 439 -1.72 -5.40 -8.16
N GLU A 440 -2.44 -4.55 -8.87
CA GLU A 440 -3.89 -4.70 -9.11
C GLU A 440 -4.23 -5.93 -9.95
N ILE A 441 -3.36 -6.35 -10.88
CA ILE A 441 -3.67 -7.51 -11.72
C ILE A 441 -3.59 -8.83 -10.96
N LEU A 442 -2.93 -8.86 -9.79
CA LEU A 442 -2.81 -10.08 -8.98
C LEU A 442 -4.15 -10.58 -8.47
N THR A 443 -5.10 -9.68 -8.25
CA THR A 443 -6.47 -10.00 -7.83
C THR A 443 -7.25 -10.81 -8.85
N ASP A 444 -6.93 -10.64 -10.14
CA ASP A 444 -7.57 -11.41 -11.22
C ASP A 444 -7.33 -12.92 -11.04
N PHE A 445 -6.15 -13.33 -10.58
CA PHE A 445 -5.82 -14.74 -10.32
C PHE A 445 -6.66 -15.34 -9.17
N ILE A 446 -6.93 -14.55 -8.12
CA ILE A 446 -7.76 -14.95 -7.00
C ILE A 446 -9.20 -15.20 -7.48
N LEU A 447 -9.79 -14.24 -8.18
CA LEU A 447 -11.15 -14.34 -8.69
C LEU A 447 -11.27 -15.40 -9.77
N GLN A 448 -10.25 -15.59 -10.59
CA GLN A 448 -10.19 -16.65 -11.58
C GLN A 448 -10.22 -18.04 -10.91
N TYR A 449 -9.46 -18.24 -9.83
CA TYR A 449 -9.48 -19.47 -9.03
C TYR A 449 -10.89 -19.77 -8.52
N TYR A 450 -11.62 -18.79 -7.98
CA TYR A 450 -12.97 -19.00 -7.45
C TYR A 450 -14.06 -19.13 -8.54
N SER A 451 -13.81 -18.67 -9.76
CA SER A 451 -14.77 -18.70 -10.87
C SER A 451 -14.74 -19.97 -11.72
N GLN A 452 -13.73 -20.81 -11.57
CA GLN A 452 -13.62 -22.13 -12.22
C GLN A 452 -14.49 -23.17 -11.52
#